data_83862b10157aabcb126f48a841136aef
#
_entry.id   83862b10157aabcb126f48a841136aef
#
_cell.length_a   1.000
_cell.length_b   1.000
_cell.length_c   1.000
_cell.angle_alpha   90.00
_cell.angle_beta   90.00
_cell.angle_gamma   90.00
#
_symmetry.space_group_name_H-M   'P 1'
#
loop_
_entity.id
_entity.type
_entity.pdbx_description
1 polymer ?
#
loop_
_entity_poly.entity_id
_entity_poly.type
_entity_poly.pdbx_seq_one_letter_code
_entity_poly.pdbx_strand_id
1 'polypeptide(L)'
;MNALALVAAHPGDVRTLVAHEPPLASILPDREGAMAVTQAIGDTYQRSGFGPAMAQFILVVSHKGPMTPEFAAQPAPDPAMFGLPAQDDGTRTDPLLFQNVTTCTHYEPDFDALSSASTRIVLAAGAESDGEMAHRGAEAVAKRLGTEPVIFPSGHGGFLGGEYGQSGEPDAFAAKLREVLAAG
;
A
#
# COMPACT_ATOMS: atom_id res chain seq x y z
N MET A 1 -2.39 1.65 6.96
CA MET A 1 -1.65 1.16 8.14
C MET A 1 -1.73 2.09 9.33
N ASN A 2 -1.36 3.37 9.23
CA ASN A 2 -1.43 4.29 10.38
C ASN A 2 -2.79 4.28 11.07
N ALA A 3 -3.88 4.17 10.31
CA ALA A 3 -5.22 4.08 10.88
C ALA A 3 -5.50 2.73 11.58
N LEU A 4 -4.91 1.63 11.10
CA LEU A 4 -4.96 0.34 11.83
C LEU A 4 -4.18 0.43 13.15
N ALA A 5 -3.00 1.04 13.13
CA ALA A 5 -2.22 1.27 14.35
C ALA A 5 -2.97 2.19 15.33
N LEU A 6 -3.63 3.24 14.83
CA LEU A 6 -4.45 4.14 15.65
C LEU A 6 -5.60 3.37 16.32
N VAL A 7 -6.33 2.55 15.57
CA VAL A 7 -7.44 1.76 16.13
C VAL A 7 -6.96 0.74 17.17
N ALA A 8 -5.81 0.09 16.91
CA ALA A 8 -5.24 -0.85 17.89
C ALA A 8 -4.84 -0.15 19.20
N ALA A 9 -4.30 1.06 19.13
CA ALA A 9 -3.87 1.83 20.29
C ALA A 9 -5.00 2.61 20.97
N HIS A 10 -5.99 3.09 20.21
CA HIS A 10 -7.04 4.02 20.65
C HIS A 10 -8.42 3.64 20.05
N PRO A 11 -8.97 2.46 20.39
CA PRO A 11 -10.21 1.97 19.77
C PRO A 11 -11.44 2.83 20.07
N GLY A 12 -11.39 3.66 21.12
CA GLY A 12 -12.47 4.59 21.47
C GLY A 12 -12.54 5.85 20.63
N ASP A 13 -11.47 6.17 19.89
CA ASP A 13 -11.36 7.42 19.14
C ASP A 13 -11.91 7.31 17.71
N VAL A 14 -12.10 6.09 17.21
CA VAL A 14 -12.52 5.82 15.83
C VAL A 14 -13.77 4.94 15.84
N ARG A 15 -14.90 5.49 15.40
CA ARG A 15 -16.14 4.70 15.26
C ARG A 15 -16.08 3.73 14.09
N THR A 16 -15.62 4.19 12.93
CA THR A 16 -15.53 3.38 11.72
C THR A 16 -14.21 3.67 11.01
N LEU A 17 -13.47 2.65 10.68
CA LEU A 17 -12.29 2.69 9.83
C LEU A 17 -12.62 2.01 8.48
N VAL A 18 -12.40 2.70 7.37
CA VAL A 18 -12.30 2.09 6.04
C VAL A 18 -10.84 2.09 5.62
N ALA A 19 -10.21 0.93 5.64
CA ALA A 19 -8.80 0.76 5.27
C ALA A 19 -8.72 0.27 3.82
N HIS A 20 -8.52 1.21 2.89
CA HIS A 20 -8.36 0.91 1.48
C HIS A 20 -6.92 0.49 1.19
N GLU A 21 -6.75 -0.73 0.78
CA GLU A 21 -5.51 -1.35 0.29
C GLU A 21 -4.26 -1.02 1.14
N PRO A 22 -4.24 -1.41 2.43
CA PRO A 22 -3.05 -1.23 3.25
C PRO A 22 -1.90 -2.10 2.72
N PRO A 23 -0.76 -1.52 2.28
CA PRO A 23 0.33 -2.25 1.64
C PRO A 23 1.21 -2.99 2.65
N LEU A 24 0.64 -3.95 3.37
CA LEU A 24 1.29 -4.68 4.46
C LEU A 24 2.05 -5.90 3.93
N ALA A 25 3.31 -5.71 3.55
CA ALA A 25 4.19 -6.80 3.11
C ALA A 25 4.44 -7.85 4.21
N SER A 26 4.51 -7.42 5.46
CA SER A 26 4.81 -8.24 6.64
C SER A 26 3.87 -9.42 6.86
N ILE A 27 2.63 -9.32 6.41
CA ILE A 27 1.60 -10.34 6.65
C ILE A 27 1.25 -11.19 5.42
N LEU A 28 1.88 -10.93 4.28
CA LEU A 28 1.65 -11.70 3.04
C LEU A 28 2.26 -13.10 3.15
N PRO A 29 1.74 -14.09 2.40
CA PRO A 29 2.36 -15.43 2.32
C PRO A 29 3.81 -15.40 1.85
N ASP A 30 4.15 -14.48 0.95
CA ASP A 30 5.48 -14.23 0.40
C ASP A 30 6.21 -13.06 1.09
N ARG A 31 5.94 -12.83 2.38
CA ARG A 31 6.44 -11.70 3.17
C ARG A 31 7.95 -11.47 3.06
N GLU A 32 8.73 -12.51 3.00
CA GLU A 32 10.20 -12.39 2.92
C GLU A 32 10.62 -11.68 1.62
N GLY A 33 10.05 -12.09 0.49
CA GLY A 33 10.27 -11.43 -0.80
C GLY A 33 9.68 -10.02 -0.83
N ALA A 34 8.44 -9.85 -0.35
CA ALA A 34 7.77 -8.55 -0.33
C ALA A 34 8.50 -7.52 0.55
N MET A 35 8.99 -7.92 1.72
CA MET A 35 9.80 -7.06 2.59
C MET A 35 11.17 -6.76 1.98
N ALA A 36 11.81 -7.75 1.35
CA ALA A 36 13.10 -7.54 0.71
C ALA A 36 13.04 -6.53 -0.44
N VAL A 37 12.01 -6.60 -1.30
CA VAL A 37 11.87 -5.65 -2.41
C VAL A 37 11.53 -4.24 -1.93
N THR A 38 10.71 -4.10 -0.90
CA THR A 38 10.39 -2.78 -0.34
C THR A 38 11.58 -2.17 0.41
N GLN A 39 12.39 -2.97 1.09
CA GLN A 39 13.66 -2.53 1.66
C GLN A 39 14.64 -2.08 0.56
N ALA A 40 14.75 -2.84 -0.53
CA ALA A 40 15.63 -2.51 -1.64
C ALA A 40 15.33 -1.15 -2.30
N ILE A 41 14.07 -0.68 -2.27
CA ILE A 41 13.70 0.66 -2.73
C ILE A 41 14.40 1.73 -1.87
N GLY A 42 14.30 1.61 -0.55
CA GLY A 42 14.98 2.53 0.40
C GLY A 42 16.50 2.50 0.23
N ASP A 43 17.09 1.32 0.08
CA ASP A 43 18.53 1.15 -0.15
C ASP A 43 18.96 1.77 -1.49
N THR A 44 18.13 1.64 -2.53
CA THR A 44 18.39 2.27 -3.84
C THR A 44 18.31 3.78 -3.71
N TYR A 45 17.35 4.31 -2.95
CA TYR A 45 17.28 5.75 -2.68
C TYR A 45 18.54 6.27 -2.02
N GLN A 46 19.06 5.56 -1.02
CA GLN A 46 20.30 5.96 -0.34
C GLN A 46 21.53 5.92 -1.26
N ARG A 47 21.61 4.94 -2.15
CA ARG A 47 22.77 4.78 -3.07
C ARG A 47 22.72 5.65 -4.31
N SER A 48 21.53 5.80 -4.89
CA SER A 48 21.37 6.26 -6.28
C SER A 48 20.35 7.39 -6.46
N GLY A 49 19.75 7.87 -5.38
CA GLY A 49 18.83 9.00 -5.40
C GLY A 49 17.40 8.68 -5.83
N PHE A 50 16.65 9.75 -6.09
CA PHE A 50 15.20 9.70 -6.29
C PHE A 50 14.78 8.88 -7.52
N GLY A 51 15.36 9.16 -8.69
CA GLY A 51 14.87 8.57 -9.94
C GLY A 51 14.91 7.04 -9.98
N PRO A 52 16.09 6.42 -9.73
CA PRO A 52 16.19 4.96 -9.68
C PRO A 52 15.30 4.31 -8.62
N ALA A 53 15.18 4.91 -7.43
CA ALA A 53 14.35 4.38 -6.36
C ALA A 53 12.85 4.49 -6.69
N MET A 54 12.41 5.60 -7.27
CA MET A 54 11.02 5.79 -7.70
C MET A 54 10.65 4.87 -8.86
N ALA A 55 11.57 4.64 -9.81
CA ALA A 55 11.36 3.68 -10.89
C ALA A 55 11.17 2.25 -10.32
N GLN A 56 11.99 1.87 -9.35
CA GLN A 56 11.84 0.59 -8.65
C GLN A 56 10.53 0.52 -7.85
N PHE A 57 10.14 1.61 -7.17
CA PHE A 57 8.86 1.70 -6.48
C PHE A 57 7.69 1.46 -7.42
N ILE A 58 7.65 2.15 -8.58
CA ILE A 58 6.59 1.98 -9.59
C ILE A 58 6.52 0.52 -10.08
N LEU A 59 7.66 -0.12 -10.33
CA LEU A 59 7.71 -1.53 -10.71
C LEU A 59 7.10 -2.42 -9.64
N VAL A 60 7.45 -2.19 -8.37
CA VAL A 60 6.99 -3.01 -7.24
C VAL A 60 5.49 -2.85 -6.99
N VAL A 61 4.96 -1.60 -7.01
CA VAL A 61 3.55 -1.37 -6.72
C VAL A 61 2.60 -1.83 -7.82
N SER A 62 3.09 -1.88 -9.08
CA SER A 62 2.31 -2.38 -10.22
C SER A 62 2.50 -3.88 -10.48
N HIS A 63 3.35 -4.56 -9.71
CA HIS A 63 3.53 -6.00 -9.85
C HIS A 63 2.30 -6.77 -9.34
N LYS A 64 1.82 -7.72 -10.15
CA LYS A 64 0.71 -8.61 -9.79
C LYS A 64 1.24 -10.00 -9.47
N GLY A 65 0.86 -10.52 -8.31
CA GLY A 65 1.27 -11.83 -7.81
C GLY A 65 2.34 -11.78 -6.73
N PRO A 66 2.92 -12.95 -6.38
CA PRO A 66 3.92 -13.05 -5.33
C PRO A 66 5.24 -12.37 -5.69
N MET A 67 5.88 -11.76 -4.70
CA MET A 67 7.24 -11.22 -4.78
C MET A 67 8.24 -12.36 -4.61
N THR A 68 8.57 -13.00 -5.73
CA THR A 68 9.52 -14.15 -5.73
C THR A 68 10.97 -13.68 -5.61
N PRO A 69 11.92 -14.58 -5.24
CA PRO A 69 13.35 -14.25 -5.27
C PRO A 69 13.82 -13.78 -6.65
N GLU A 70 13.26 -14.34 -7.73
CA GLU A 70 13.58 -13.96 -9.11
C GLU A 70 13.10 -12.54 -9.41
N PHE A 71 11.92 -12.14 -8.93
CA PHE A 71 11.44 -10.77 -9.03
C PHE A 71 12.33 -9.81 -8.23
N ALA A 72 12.70 -10.18 -7.00
CA ALA A 72 13.57 -9.36 -6.16
C ALA A 72 14.98 -9.18 -6.73
N ALA A 73 15.46 -10.13 -7.52
CA ALA A 73 16.78 -10.09 -8.16
C ALA A 73 16.79 -9.27 -9.47
N GLN A 74 15.65 -8.79 -9.95
CA GLN A 74 15.60 -7.98 -11.16
C GLN A 74 16.32 -6.64 -10.96
N PRO A 75 17.08 -6.17 -11.97
CA PRO A 75 17.69 -4.85 -11.90
C PRO A 75 16.59 -3.77 -11.84
N ALA A 76 16.87 -2.68 -11.14
CA ALA A 76 16.00 -1.52 -11.16
C ALA A 76 15.78 -1.04 -12.61
N PRO A 77 14.54 -0.69 -13.01
CA PRO A 77 14.30 -0.19 -14.35
C PRO A 77 14.97 1.17 -14.57
N ASP A 78 15.21 1.51 -15.83
CA ASP A 78 15.74 2.84 -16.19
C ASP A 78 14.71 3.92 -15.81
N PRO A 79 15.07 4.90 -14.96
CA PRO A 79 14.18 6.01 -14.57
C PRO A 79 13.60 6.77 -15.77
N ALA A 80 14.35 6.87 -16.87
CA ALA A 80 13.91 7.57 -18.07
C ALA A 80 12.65 6.94 -18.70
N MET A 81 12.40 5.65 -18.49
CA MET A 81 11.18 4.98 -18.95
C MET A 81 9.90 5.55 -18.30
N PHE A 82 10.04 6.16 -17.14
CA PHE A 82 8.94 6.77 -16.37
C PHE A 82 8.99 8.31 -16.37
N GLY A 83 9.86 8.91 -17.19
CA GLY A 83 10.05 10.36 -17.20
C GLY A 83 10.71 10.90 -15.92
N LEU A 84 11.40 10.04 -15.16
CA LEU A 84 12.07 10.40 -13.92
C LEU A 84 13.50 10.84 -14.17
N PRO A 85 14.09 11.69 -13.28
CA PRO A 85 15.47 12.14 -13.43
C PRO A 85 16.44 10.96 -13.30
N ALA A 86 17.38 10.84 -14.26
CA ALA A 86 18.43 9.84 -14.22
C ALA A 86 19.59 10.25 -13.29
N GLN A 87 19.77 11.55 -13.05
CA GLN A 87 20.85 12.08 -12.21
C GLN A 87 20.42 12.19 -10.76
N ASP A 88 21.33 11.77 -9.88
CA ASP A 88 21.19 11.94 -8.44
C ASP A 88 21.52 13.40 -8.07
N ASP A 89 20.57 14.10 -7.48
CA ASP A 89 20.74 15.48 -6.98
C ASP A 89 21.34 15.55 -5.57
N GLY A 90 21.65 14.39 -4.98
CA GLY A 90 22.19 14.25 -3.64
C GLY A 90 21.16 14.40 -2.52
N THR A 91 19.90 14.71 -2.80
CA THR A 91 18.87 14.81 -1.76
C THR A 91 18.47 13.43 -1.24
N ARG A 92 18.18 13.36 0.08
CA ARG A 92 17.76 12.13 0.79
C ARG A 92 16.64 12.44 1.78
N THR A 93 15.72 13.34 1.39
CA THR A 93 14.66 13.85 2.28
C THR A 93 13.25 13.54 1.77
N ASP A 94 13.12 12.77 0.69
CA ASP A 94 11.81 12.33 0.21
C ASP A 94 11.13 11.42 1.24
N PRO A 95 9.97 11.80 1.80
CA PRO A 95 9.35 11.05 2.90
C PRO A 95 8.92 9.63 2.49
N LEU A 96 8.52 9.43 1.23
CA LEU A 96 8.12 8.11 0.74
C LEU A 96 9.32 7.17 0.70
N LEU A 97 10.39 7.57 0.01
CA LEU A 97 11.53 6.72 -0.28
C LEU A 97 12.51 6.59 0.88
N PHE A 98 12.64 7.66 1.70
CA PHE A 98 13.53 7.66 2.87
C PHE A 98 12.98 6.82 4.02
N GLN A 99 11.67 6.87 4.27
CA GLN A 99 11.08 6.30 5.48
C GLN A 99 9.82 5.48 5.19
N ASN A 100 8.82 6.06 4.52
CA ASN A 100 7.46 5.54 4.56
C ASN A 100 7.33 4.19 3.85
N VAL A 101 8.04 3.97 2.74
CA VAL A 101 7.94 2.72 2.00
C VAL A 101 8.28 1.53 2.91
N THR A 102 9.35 1.61 3.68
CA THR A 102 9.77 0.53 4.58
C THR A 102 8.91 0.48 5.84
N THR A 103 8.76 1.59 6.57
CA THR A 103 8.04 1.59 7.85
C THR A 103 6.58 1.22 7.68
N CYS A 104 5.98 1.59 6.55
CA CYS A 104 4.60 1.29 6.28
C CYS A 104 4.39 -0.18 5.86
N THR A 105 5.19 -0.69 4.95
CA THR A 105 5.02 -2.05 4.44
C THR A 105 5.47 -3.12 5.43
N HIS A 106 6.41 -2.79 6.34
CA HIS A 106 6.92 -3.70 7.38
C HIS A 106 6.15 -3.61 8.71
N TYR A 107 5.14 -2.73 8.79
CA TYR A 107 4.30 -2.66 9.99
C TYR A 107 3.58 -3.99 10.22
N GLU A 108 3.62 -4.49 11.45
CA GLU A 108 2.88 -5.67 11.89
C GLU A 108 1.66 -5.24 12.71
N PRO A 109 0.43 -5.43 12.19
CA PRO A 109 -0.78 -5.08 12.94
C PRO A 109 -0.97 -5.97 14.18
N ASP A 110 -1.37 -5.35 15.28
CA ASP A 110 -1.86 -6.07 16.45
C ASP A 110 -3.29 -6.58 16.20
N PHE A 111 -3.39 -7.80 15.70
CA PHE A 111 -4.69 -8.39 15.34
C PHE A 111 -5.57 -8.71 16.55
N ASP A 112 -5.00 -8.95 17.72
CA ASP A 112 -5.76 -9.19 18.95
C ASP A 112 -6.43 -7.89 19.39
N ALA A 113 -5.68 -6.78 19.39
CA ALA A 113 -6.23 -5.46 19.67
C ALA A 113 -7.28 -5.05 18.63
N LEU A 114 -7.02 -5.25 17.33
CA LEU A 114 -7.96 -4.91 16.27
C LEU A 114 -9.25 -5.73 16.35
N SER A 115 -9.16 -7.03 16.65
CA SER A 115 -10.31 -7.92 16.75
C SER A 115 -11.19 -7.62 17.97
N SER A 116 -10.60 -7.06 19.04
CA SER A 116 -11.31 -6.67 20.26
C SER A 116 -11.78 -5.20 20.26
N ALA A 117 -11.40 -4.42 19.26
CA ALA A 117 -11.75 -3.01 19.16
C ALA A 117 -13.26 -2.81 18.98
N SER A 118 -13.79 -1.74 19.62
CA SER A 118 -15.17 -1.28 19.38
C SER A 118 -15.34 -0.62 18.00
N THR A 119 -14.26 -0.31 17.33
CA THR A 119 -14.24 0.28 15.98
C THR A 119 -14.77 -0.72 14.95
N ARG A 120 -15.71 -0.29 14.11
CA ARG A 120 -16.07 -1.05 12.92
C ARG A 120 -14.95 -0.92 11.88
N ILE A 121 -14.26 -2.02 11.61
CA ILE A 121 -13.15 -2.05 10.63
C ILE A 121 -13.65 -2.66 9.32
N VAL A 122 -13.54 -1.91 8.24
CA VAL A 122 -13.86 -2.34 6.87
C VAL A 122 -12.60 -2.29 6.04
N LEU A 123 -12.18 -3.45 5.52
CA LEU A 123 -11.12 -3.52 4.52
C LEU A 123 -11.74 -3.24 3.16
N ALA A 124 -11.04 -2.46 2.33
CA ALA A 124 -11.47 -2.13 0.99
C ALA A 124 -10.36 -2.46 -0.02
N ALA A 125 -10.74 -2.96 -1.19
CA ALA A 125 -9.83 -3.30 -2.27
C ALA A 125 -10.39 -2.81 -3.61
N GLY A 126 -9.53 -2.36 -4.52
CA GLY A 126 -9.93 -1.88 -5.84
C GLY A 126 -10.26 -3.02 -6.79
N ALA A 127 -11.24 -2.83 -7.66
CA ALA A 127 -11.64 -3.83 -8.65
C ALA A 127 -10.55 -4.13 -9.70
N GLU A 128 -9.64 -3.17 -9.94
CA GLU A 128 -8.63 -3.25 -11.00
C GLU A 128 -7.22 -3.59 -10.48
N SER A 129 -7.00 -3.51 -9.16
CA SER A 129 -5.71 -3.77 -8.50
C SER A 129 -5.52 -5.22 -8.06
N ASP A 130 -6.38 -6.13 -8.48
CA ASP A 130 -6.27 -7.55 -8.14
C ASP A 130 -4.84 -8.09 -8.38
N GLY A 131 -4.31 -8.76 -7.37
CA GLY A 131 -2.95 -9.31 -7.37
C GLY A 131 -1.84 -8.32 -6.99
N GLU A 132 -2.07 -7.02 -6.95
CA GLU A 132 -1.10 -6.04 -6.46
C GLU A 132 -0.86 -6.18 -4.96
N MET A 133 0.34 -5.81 -4.49
CA MET A 133 0.71 -5.99 -3.08
C MET A 133 -0.28 -5.33 -2.10
N ALA A 134 -0.76 -4.13 -2.43
CA ALA A 134 -1.69 -3.41 -1.57
C ALA A 134 -3.08 -4.05 -1.51
N HIS A 135 -3.58 -4.56 -2.64
CA HIS A 135 -4.81 -5.35 -2.72
C HIS A 135 -4.70 -6.62 -1.88
N ARG A 136 -3.64 -7.40 -2.10
CA ARG A 136 -3.33 -8.62 -1.34
C ARG A 136 -3.17 -8.35 0.16
N GLY A 137 -2.65 -7.17 0.51
CA GLY A 137 -2.58 -6.69 1.89
C GLY A 137 -3.96 -6.51 2.51
N ALA A 138 -4.92 -5.91 1.78
CA ALA A 138 -6.30 -5.78 2.23
C ALA A 138 -6.96 -7.14 2.46
N GLU A 139 -6.81 -8.08 1.52
CA GLU A 139 -7.30 -9.46 1.66
C GLU A 139 -6.71 -10.19 2.87
N ALA A 140 -5.38 -10.05 3.08
CA ALA A 140 -4.69 -10.68 4.19
C ALA A 140 -5.16 -10.14 5.55
N VAL A 141 -5.37 -8.82 5.68
CA VAL A 141 -5.94 -8.23 6.91
C VAL A 141 -7.38 -8.68 7.11
N ALA A 142 -8.23 -8.63 6.08
CA ALA A 142 -9.62 -9.05 6.16
C ALA A 142 -9.73 -10.50 6.63
N LYS A 143 -8.96 -11.40 6.01
CA LYS A 143 -8.89 -12.81 6.39
C LYS A 143 -8.50 -13.00 7.86
N ARG A 144 -7.52 -12.23 8.36
CA ARG A 144 -7.09 -12.30 9.77
C ARG A 144 -8.15 -11.79 10.74
N LEU A 145 -8.99 -10.84 10.32
CA LEU A 145 -10.11 -10.32 11.08
C LEU A 145 -11.43 -11.10 10.88
N GLY A 146 -11.41 -12.17 10.08
CA GLY A 146 -12.60 -13.01 9.80
C GLY A 146 -13.64 -12.31 8.93
N THR A 147 -13.22 -11.39 8.06
CA THR A 147 -14.08 -10.64 7.15
C THR A 147 -13.61 -10.76 5.70
N GLU A 148 -14.37 -10.20 4.76
CA GLU A 148 -13.98 -10.07 3.36
C GLU A 148 -13.82 -8.58 2.99
N PRO A 149 -12.92 -8.24 2.05
CA PRO A 149 -12.79 -6.87 1.57
C PRO A 149 -14.04 -6.41 0.83
N VAL A 150 -14.43 -5.16 1.01
CA VAL A 150 -15.42 -4.49 0.17
C VAL A 150 -14.72 -3.99 -1.09
N ILE A 151 -15.27 -4.36 -2.25
CA ILE A 151 -14.69 -3.94 -3.53
C ILE A 151 -15.11 -2.52 -3.87
N PHE A 152 -14.12 -1.67 -4.16
CA PHE A 152 -14.27 -0.30 -4.57
C PHE A 152 -14.01 -0.14 -6.08
N PRO A 153 -14.61 0.87 -6.73
CA PRO A 153 -14.35 1.17 -8.14
C PRO A 153 -12.88 1.49 -8.41
N SER A 154 -12.41 1.15 -9.62
CA SER A 154 -11.03 1.36 -10.07
C SER A 154 -9.99 0.56 -9.25
N GLY A 155 -8.73 1.03 -9.22
CA GLY A 155 -7.61 0.39 -8.53
C GLY A 155 -7.20 1.09 -7.24
N HIS A 156 -5.92 0.93 -6.87
CA HIS A 156 -5.33 1.54 -5.68
C HIS A 156 -5.52 3.06 -5.63
N GLY A 157 -5.37 3.74 -6.77
CA GLY A 157 -5.59 5.17 -6.94
C GLY A 157 -7.02 5.56 -7.32
N GLY A 158 -8.03 4.75 -7.03
CA GLY A 158 -9.42 4.96 -7.46
C GLY A 158 -10.04 6.30 -7.06
N PHE A 159 -9.51 6.96 -6.04
CA PHE A 159 -9.90 8.29 -5.57
C PHE A 159 -9.23 9.46 -6.33
N LEU A 160 -8.24 9.20 -7.20
CA LEU A 160 -7.49 10.23 -7.93
C LEU A 160 -8.28 10.73 -9.14
N GLY A 161 -8.24 12.06 -9.36
CA GLY A 161 -8.91 12.75 -10.47
C GLY A 161 -7.98 13.20 -11.59
N GLY A 162 -6.77 12.67 -11.69
CA GLY A 162 -5.74 13.05 -12.66
C GLY A 162 -4.43 13.48 -12.03
N GLU A 163 -4.36 13.53 -10.70
CA GLU A 163 -3.14 13.87 -9.97
C GLU A 163 -2.05 12.84 -10.28
N TYR A 164 -0.81 13.30 -10.38
CA TYR A 164 0.35 12.45 -10.70
C TYR A 164 0.23 11.68 -12.03
N GLY A 165 -0.62 12.17 -12.95
CA GLY A 165 -0.89 11.48 -14.22
C GLY A 165 -1.71 10.19 -14.09
N GLN A 166 -2.31 9.95 -12.91
CA GLN A 166 -3.17 8.80 -12.64
C GLN A 166 -4.63 9.24 -12.56
N SER A 167 -5.51 8.52 -13.23
CA SER A 167 -6.95 8.74 -13.19
C SER A 167 -7.63 7.49 -12.67
N GLY A 168 -8.40 7.65 -11.59
CA GLY A 168 -9.33 6.68 -11.08
C GLY A 168 -10.77 7.06 -11.42
N GLU A 169 -11.69 6.65 -10.57
CA GLU A 169 -13.11 6.98 -10.63
C GLU A 169 -13.55 7.70 -9.33
N PRO A 170 -13.07 8.94 -9.07
CA PRO A 170 -13.22 9.59 -7.76
C PRO A 170 -14.68 9.76 -7.32
N ASP A 171 -15.61 10.05 -8.24
CA ASP A 171 -17.02 10.19 -7.91
C ASP A 171 -17.65 8.85 -7.51
N ALA A 172 -17.36 7.77 -8.24
CA ALA A 172 -17.83 6.42 -7.91
C ALA A 172 -17.19 5.92 -6.61
N PHE A 173 -15.88 6.17 -6.41
CA PHE A 173 -15.17 5.86 -5.18
C PHE A 173 -15.80 6.58 -3.97
N ALA A 174 -16.08 7.87 -4.10
CA ALA A 174 -16.71 8.66 -3.04
C ALA A 174 -18.15 8.19 -2.74
N ALA A 175 -18.92 7.80 -3.76
CA ALA A 175 -20.25 7.23 -3.57
C ALA A 175 -20.18 5.91 -2.79
N LYS A 176 -19.26 5.01 -3.17
CA LYS A 176 -19.05 3.74 -2.48
C LYS A 176 -18.59 3.94 -1.02
N LEU A 177 -17.70 4.89 -0.79
CA LEU A 177 -17.25 5.22 0.55
C LEU A 177 -18.40 5.70 1.45
N ARG A 178 -19.28 6.57 0.93
CA ARG A 178 -20.47 7.03 1.67
C ARG A 178 -21.42 5.87 1.97
N GLU A 179 -21.66 4.98 1.01
CA GLU A 179 -22.47 3.76 1.22
C GLU A 179 -21.91 2.93 2.39
N VAL A 180 -20.60 2.64 2.35
CA VAL A 180 -19.93 1.85 3.39
C VAL A 180 -19.99 2.53 4.74
N LEU A 181 -19.80 3.85 4.82
CA LEU A 181 -19.87 4.61 6.07
C LEU A 181 -21.29 4.69 6.65
N ALA A 182 -22.31 4.71 5.79
CA ALA A 182 -23.71 4.79 6.21
C ALA A 182 -24.28 3.43 6.70
N ALA A 183 -23.65 2.32 6.35
CA ALA A 183 -24.09 0.96 6.70
C ALA A 183 -23.77 0.52 8.15
N GLY A 184 -23.31 1.46 9.02
CA GLY A 184 -22.86 1.15 10.39
C GLY A 184 -23.50 2.00 11.48
#